data_37b006de2ff1ddfffd6747c3b5718ddf
#
_entry.id   37b006de2ff1ddfffd6747c3b5718ddf
#
_cell.length_a   1.000
_cell.length_b   1.000
_cell.length_c   1.000
_cell.angle_alpha   90.00
_cell.angle_beta   90.00
_cell.angle_gamma   90.00
#
_symmetry.space_group_name_H-M   'P 1'
#
loop_
_entity.id
_entity.type
_entity.pdbx_description
1 polymer ?
#
loop_
_entity_poly.entity_id
_entity_poly.type
_entity_poly.pdbx_seq_one_letter_code
_entity_poly.pdbx_strand_id
1 'polypeptide(L)'
;MEKQRLDISGMDCTNCALTIKKVMEKQGATDVSVNFTTGEAAFVFENDIQKIVSSVSDLGYGVKIAEKEKIHHDQEHVDEKGFFRIQNILIICAIFTFPLLLHMFVNEDSILNNPVLQLILSTPVYIIGCFHFGKSAWGSIKVMMPNMDVLIFIGATAAYFYSIAGAFFLHPDHAHHYLYFETAASIITLVLTGNWIEHLSVQRTTSAIGELSKLQKTKAKLYSR
;
A
#
# COMPACT_ATOMS: atom_id res chain seq x y z
N MET A 1 12.97 30.62 1.57
CA MET A 1 13.43 29.23 1.44
C MET A 1 12.66 28.59 0.30
N GLU A 2 13.36 27.94 -0.63
CA GLU A 2 12.72 27.39 -1.83
C GLU A 2 12.14 26.01 -1.50
N LYS A 3 10.87 25.76 -1.85
CA LYS A 3 10.25 24.44 -1.69
C LYS A 3 10.85 23.48 -2.72
N GLN A 4 11.35 22.36 -2.25
CA GLN A 4 11.84 21.25 -3.06
C GLN A 4 10.73 20.23 -3.27
N ARG A 5 10.79 19.48 -4.37
CA ARG A 5 9.82 18.45 -4.71
C ARG A 5 10.50 17.14 -5.07
N LEU A 6 9.89 16.04 -4.63
CA LEU A 6 10.28 14.67 -5.00
C LEU A 6 9.06 13.93 -5.53
N ASP A 7 9.27 13.13 -6.56
CA ASP A 7 8.31 12.14 -7.04
C ASP A 7 8.61 10.82 -6.36
N ILE A 8 7.65 10.30 -5.61
CA ILE A 8 7.77 9.09 -4.82
C ILE A 8 6.78 8.05 -5.36
N SER A 9 7.29 6.93 -5.82
CA SER A 9 6.50 5.82 -6.33
C SER A 9 6.39 4.68 -5.32
N GLY A 10 5.28 3.94 -5.35
CA GLY A 10 5.02 2.80 -4.46
C GLY A 10 4.32 3.17 -3.16
N MET A 11 3.75 4.39 -3.06
CA MET A 11 2.86 4.77 -1.97
C MET A 11 1.43 4.30 -2.29
N ASP A 12 0.94 3.29 -1.57
CA ASP A 12 -0.36 2.69 -1.85
C ASP A 12 -1.46 3.13 -0.86
N CYS A 13 -1.11 3.93 0.17
CA CYS A 13 -2.06 4.38 1.18
C CYS A 13 -1.60 5.63 1.95
N THR A 14 -2.54 6.27 2.64
CA THR A 14 -2.28 7.44 3.51
C THR A 14 -1.23 7.17 4.59
N ASN A 15 -1.19 5.96 5.14
CA ASN A 15 -0.20 5.61 6.17
C ASN A 15 1.23 5.58 5.61
N CYS A 16 1.40 5.20 4.35
CA CYS A 16 2.69 5.27 3.65
C CYS A 16 3.18 6.71 3.57
N ALA A 17 2.31 7.63 3.13
CA ALA A 17 2.61 9.05 3.05
C ALA A 17 2.98 9.66 4.42
N LEU A 18 2.25 9.28 5.48
CA LEU A 18 2.54 9.71 6.86
C LEU A 18 3.90 9.19 7.35
N THR A 19 4.25 7.96 7.02
CA THR A 19 5.56 7.38 7.39
C THR A 19 6.70 8.12 6.69
N ILE A 20 6.56 8.38 5.39
CA ILE A 20 7.54 9.15 4.61
C ILE A 20 7.67 10.55 5.18
N LYS A 21 6.56 11.25 5.44
CA LYS A 21 6.55 12.56 6.07
C LYS A 21 7.35 12.58 7.37
N LYS A 22 7.08 11.66 8.29
CA LYS A 22 7.80 11.56 9.56
C LYS A 22 9.29 11.28 9.39
N VAL A 23 9.67 10.44 8.43
CA VAL A 23 11.09 10.17 8.13
C VAL A 23 11.78 11.42 7.60
N MET A 24 11.14 12.17 6.70
CA MET A 24 11.69 13.43 6.18
C MET A 24 11.82 14.49 7.29
N GLU A 25 10.82 14.63 8.16
CA GLU A 25 10.86 15.53 9.32
C GLU A 25 11.98 15.14 10.31
N LYS A 26 12.19 13.83 10.54
CA LYS A 26 13.28 13.32 11.37
C LYS A 26 14.67 13.63 10.81
N GLN A 27 14.79 13.76 9.49
CA GLN A 27 16.02 14.19 8.80
C GLN A 27 16.21 15.71 8.83
N GLY A 28 15.26 16.46 9.39
CA GLY A 28 15.32 17.92 9.51
C GLY A 28 14.60 18.68 8.40
N ALA A 29 13.80 18.01 7.57
CA ALA A 29 12.93 18.70 6.61
C ALA A 29 11.78 19.40 7.34
N THR A 30 11.42 20.61 6.86
CA THR A 30 10.33 21.43 7.40
C THR A 30 9.27 21.64 6.32
N ASP A 31 8.05 22.00 6.73
CA ASP A 31 6.90 22.22 5.82
C ASP A 31 6.66 21.02 4.87
N VAL A 32 6.76 19.80 5.42
CA VAL A 32 6.66 18.56 4.65
C VAL A 32 5.20 18.23 4.35
N SER A 33 4.87 18.15 3.08
CA SER A 33 3.58 17.69 2.55
C SER A 33 3.83 16.52 1.61
N VAL A 34 3.23 15.37 1.89
CA VAL A 34 3.33 14.17 1.06
C VAL A 34 1.92 13.77 0.62
N ASN A 35 1.73 13.62 -0.67
CA ASN A 35 0.47 13.19 -1.27
C ASN A 35 0.67 11.83 -1.95
N PHE A 36 0.04 10.79 -1.41
CA PHE A 36 0.15 9.42 -1.93
C PHE A 36 -0.57 9.24 -3.28
N THR A 37 -1.58 10.06 -3.58
CA THR A 37 -2.35 9.96 -4.83
C THR A 37 -1.59 10.49 -6.02
N THR A 38 -0.89 11.64 -5.84
CA THR A 38 -0.05 12.23 -6.90
C THR A 38 1.37 11.68 -6.88
N GLY A 39 1.77 10.97 -5.83
CA GLY A 39 3.13 10.52 -5.65
C GLY A 39 4.11 11.64 -5.30
N GLU A 40 3.62 12.86 -5.00
CA GLU A 40 4.48 14.03 -4.78
C GLU A 40 4.75 14.27 -3.29
N ALA A 41 5.99 14.63 -2.99
CA ALA A 41 6.39 15.20 -1.70
C ALA A 41 6.96 16.61 -1.91
N ALA A 42 6.42 17.59 -1.18
CA ALA A 42 6.91 18.96 -1.15
C ALA A 42 7.42 19.28 0.26
N PHE A 43 8.58 19.91 0.37
CA PHE A 43 9.24 20.19 1.64
C PHE A 43 10.29 21.29 1.50
N VAL A 44 10.73 21.82 2.64
CA VAL A 44 11.86 22.76 2.72
C VAL A 44 13.00 22.05 3.45
N PHE A 45 14.18 22.03 2.84
CA PHE A 45 15.36 21.40 3.40
C PHE A 45 16.63 22.16 2.99
N GLU A 46 17.51 22.44 3.95
CA GLU A 46 18.70 23.27 3.74
C GLU A 46 19.98 22.44 3.48
N ASN A 47 19.91 21.14 3.81
CA ASN A 47 21.05 20.24 3.63
C ASN A 47 20.97 19.48 2.29
N ASP A 48 21.85 18.50 2.12
CA ASP A 48 21.91 17.68 0.93
C ASP A 48 20.64 16.82 0.74
N ILE A 49 19.91 17.08 -0.33
CA ILE A 49 18.68 16.38 -0.71
C ILE A 49 18.88 14.85 -0.82
N GLN A 50 20.12 14.41 -1.10
CA GLN A 50 20.44 12.98 -1.21
C GLN A 50 20.20 12.23 0.09
N LYS A 51 20.28 12.89 1.26
CA LYS A 51 19.93 12.27 2.55
C LYS A 51 18.46 11.95 2.65
N ILE A 52 17.60 12.83 2.15
CA ILE A 52 16.15 12.58 2.10
C ILE A 52 15.86 11.45 1.11
N VAL A 53 16.45 11.51 -0.09
CA VAL A 53 16.28 10.48 -1.12
C VAL A 53 16.69 9.10 -0.62
N SER A 54 17.86 8.98 0.02
CA SER A 54 18.31 7.70 0.58
C SER A 54 17.40 7.19 1.69
N SER A 55 16.99 8.07 2.63
CA SER A 55 16.13 7.68 3.74
C SER A 55 14.75 7.20 3.29
N VAL A 56 14.18 7.80 2.25
CA VAL A 56 12.90 7.36 1.67
C VAL A 56 13.08 6.09 0.83
N SER A 57 14.20 5.98 0.11
CA SER A 57 14.53 4.76 -0.65
C SER A 57 14.77 3.55 0.26
N ASP A 58 15.35 3.74 1.45
CA ASP A 58 15.57 2.69 2.46
C ASP A 58 14.26 2.14 3.01
N LEU A 59 13.17 2.91 2.97
CA LEU A 59 11.82 2.45 3.25
C LEU A 59 11.24 1.55 2.15
N GLY A 60 11.94 1.43 1.01
CA GLY A 60 11.52 0.62 -0.11
C GLY A 60 10.70 1.35 -1.19
N TYR A 61 10.56 2.68 -1.08
CA TYR A 61 9.88 3.51 -2.09
C TYR A 61 10.85 3.93 -3.19
N GLY A 62 10.32 4.07 -4.42
CA GLY A 62 11.10 4.66 -5.51
C GLY A 62 11.07 6.19 -5.40
N VAL A 63 12.24 6.85 -5.48
CA VAL A 63 12.34 8.31 -5.33
C VAL A 63 13.04 8.90 -6.56
N LYS A 64 12.45 9.97 -7.11
CA LYS A 64 13.07 10.80 -8.17
C LYS A 64 13.00 12.27 -7.74
N ILE A 65 14.04 13.02 -8.04
CA ILE A 65 14.05 14.46 -7.82
C ILE A 65 13.24 15.07 -8.97
N ALA A 66 12.17 15.82 -8.63
CA ALA A 66 11.39 16.52 -9.63
C ALA A 66 12.23 17.68 -10.20
N GLU A 67 12.51 17.69 -11.50
CA GLU A 67 13.20 18.77 -12.18
C GLU A 67 12.34 20.03 -12.19
N LYS A 68 12.99 21.20 -12.00
CA LYS A 68 12.38 22.53 -11.83
C LYS A 68 11.54 23.04 -13.02
N GLU A 69 11.48 22.32 -14.13
CA GLU A 69 10.85 22.79 -15.37
C GLU A 69 9.65 21.96 -15.80
N LYS A 70 8.56 21.98 -15.04
CA LYS A 70 7.23 21.76 -15.62
C LYS A 70 6.16 22.33 -14.70
N ILE A 71 6.06 23.68 -14.64
CA ILE A 71 4.80 24.36 -14.37
C ILE A 71 3.97 24.24 -15.66
N HIS A 72 3.53 23.05 -15.98
CA HIS A 72 2.42 22.82 -16.88
C HIS A 72 1.46 21.83 -16.20
N HIS A 73 0.27 22.32 -16.02
CA HIS A 73 -0.98 21.66 -15.83
C HIS A 73 -1.10 20.28 -16.55
N ASP A 74 -0.35 19.29 -16.12
CA ASP A 74 -0.68 17.90 -16.40
C ASP A 74 -1.11 17.23 -15.08
N GLN A 75 -2.25 17.72 -14.56
CA GLN A 75 -2.99 17.07 -13.45
C GLN A 75 -3.68 15.79 -13.92
N GLU A 76 -3.16 15.09 -14.89
CA GLU A 76 -3.78 13.85 -15.44
C GLU A 76 -2.89 12.61 -15.39
N HIS A 77 -1.76 12.63 -14.70
CA HIS A 77 -1.09 11.37 -14.36
C HIS A 77 -1.37 10.94 -12.92
N VAL A 78 -2.66 10.80 -12.58
CA VAL A 78 -3.07 9.75 -11.64
C VAL A 78 -2.40 8.49 -12.17
N ASP A 79 -1.63 7.81 -11.33
CA ASP A 79 -0.90 6.61 -11.76
C ASP A 79 -1.91 5.50 -12.09
N GLU A 80 -2.54 5.62 -13.29
CA GLU A 80 -3.51 4.64 -13.79
C GLU A 80 -2.90 3.24 -13.77
N LYS A 81 -1.59 3.14 -14.01
CA LYS A 81 -0.86 1.86 -13.94
C LYS A 81 -0.83 1.28 -12.53
N GLY A 82 -0.68 2.12 -11.51
CA GLY A 82 -0.77 1.73 -10.11
C GLY A 82 -2.16 1.24 -9.73
N PHE A 83 -3.19 1.98 -10.12
CA PHE A 83 -4.59 1.64 -9.85
C PHE A 83 -5.00 0.31 -10.51
N PHE A 84 -4.74 0.13 -11.81
CA PHE A 84 -5.01 -1.13 -12.52
C PHE A 84 -4.21 -2.30 -11.94
N ARG A 85 -3.01 -2.06 -11.46
CA ARG A 85 -2.19 -3.09 -10.81
C ARG A 85 -2.82 -3.55 -9.50
N ILE A 86 -3.26 -2.63 -8.62
CA ILE A 86 -3.92 -2.97 -7.35
C ILE A 86 -5.23 -3.70 -7.60
N GLN A 87 -6.04 -3.24 -8.56
CA GLN A 87 -7.29 -3.87 -8.94
C GLN A 87 -7.09 -5.32 -9.42
N ASN A 88 -6.12 -5.57 -10.29
CA ASN A 88 -5.82 -6.91 -10.79
C ASN A 88 -5.34 -7.84 -9.68
N ILE A 89 -4.47 -7.35 -8.78
CA ILE A 89 -4.00 -8.10 -7.61
C ILE A 89 -5.18 -8.45 -6.71
N LEU A 90 -6.07 -7.50 -6.44
CA LEU A 90 -7.26 -7.71 -5.63
C LEU A 90 -8.19 -8.78 -6.22
N ILE A 91 -8.45 -8.73 -7.54
CA ILE A 91 -9.29 -9.73 -8.22
C ILE A 91 -8.69 -11.13 -8.08
N ILE A 92 -7.38 -11.28 -8.29
CA ILE A 92 -6.70 -12.56 -8.11
C ILE A 92 -6.85 -13.05 -6.66
N CYS A 93 -6.54 -12.20 -5.67
CA CYS A 93 -6.69 -12.55 -4.26
C CYS A 93 -8.14 -12.92 -3.92
N ALA A 94 -9.12 -12.18 -4.42
CA ALA A 94 -10.55 -12.46 -4.16
C ALA A 94 -10.98 -13.82 -4.74
N ILE A 95 -10.54 -14.18 -5.95
CA ILE A 95 -10.86 -15.48 -6.58
C ILE A 95 -10.36 -16.64 -5.71
N PHE A 96 -9.16 -16.53 -5.14
CA PHE A 96 -8.61 -17.60 -4.28
C PHE A 96 -9.16 -17.57 -2.85
N THR A 97 -9.47 -16.37 -2.31
CA THR A 97 -10.00 -16.23 -0.95
C THR A 97 -11.48 -16.63 -0.87
N PHE A 98 -12.27 -16.39 -1.93
CA PHE A 98 -13.69 -16.69 -1.93
C PHE A 98 -14.02 -18.16 -1.61
N PRO A 99 -13.41 -19.18 -2.25
CA PRO A 99 -13.65 -20.57 -1.89
C PRO A 99 -13.16 -20.93 -0.48
N LEU A 100 -12.10 -20.26 0.01
CA LEU A 100 -11.64 -20.42 1.39
C LEU A 100 -12.67 -19.91 2.40
N LEU A 101 -13.38 -18.82 2.11
CA LEU A 101 -14.47 -18.32 2.97
C LEU A 101 -15.72 -19.22 2.88
N LEU A 102 -15.99 -19.78 1.71
CA LEU A 102 -17.13 -20.67 1.52
C LEU A 102 -17.05 -21.94 2.36
N HIS A 103 -15.85 -22.44 2.69
CA HIS A 103 -15.71 -23.63 3.51
C HIS A 103 -16.39 -23.48 4.87
N MET A 104 -16.47 -22.26 5.41
CA MET A 104 -17.10 -21.94 6.69
C MET A 104 -18.63 -22.24 6.71
N PHE A 105 -19.25 -22.29 5.53
CA PHE A 105 -20.69 -22.52 5.36
C PHE A 105 -21.02 -23.95 4.90
N VAL A 106 -20.02 -24.79 4.68
CA VAL A 106 -20.17 -26.17 4.15
C VAL A 106 -19.83 -27.19 5.23
N ASN A 107 -20.48 -28.37 5.15
CA ASN A 107 -20.29 -29.45 6.12
C ASN A 107 -18.82 -29.93 6.19
N GLU A 108 -18.44 -30.48 7.35
CA GLU A 108 -17.06 -30.94 7.64
C GLU A 108 -16.51 -31.96 6.64
N ASP A 109 -17.39 -32.79 6.04
CA ASP A 109 -17.03 -33.79 5.03
C ASP A 109 -16.73 -33.23 3.64
N SER A 110 -16.80 -31.90 3.46
CA SER A 110 -16.56 -31.28 2.16
C SER A 110 -15.08 -31.30 1.77
N ILE A 111 -14.84 -31.42 0.46
CA ILE A 111 -13.50 -31.33 -0.13
C ILE A 111 -12.81 -30.00 0.19
N LEU A 112 -13.58 -28.94 0.47
CA LEU A 112 -13.08 -27.61 0.85
C LEU A 112 -12.42 -27.59 2.24
N ASN A 113 -12.71 -28.58 3.10
CA ASN A 113 -12.11 -28.76 4.43
C ASN A 113 -10.78 -29.53 4.37
N ASN A 114 -10.34 -29.93 3.18
CA ASN A 114 -9.06 -30.62 3.03
C ASN A 114 -7.91 -29.61 3.27
N PRO A 115 -7.00 -29.88 4.27
CA PRO A 115 -5.89 -28.99 4.60
C PRO A 115 -4.98 -28.69 3.41
N VAL A 116 -4.76 -29.68 2.53
CA VAL A 116 -3.92 -29.54 1.34
C VAL A 116 -4.56 -28.58 0.33
N LEU A 117 -5.88 -28.67 0.12
CA LEU A 117 -6.60 -27.78 -0.78
C LEU A 117 -6.56 -26.34 -0.26
N GLN A 118 -6.78 -26.14 1.03
CA GLN A 118 -6.71 -24.82 1.66
C GLN A 118 -5.30 -24.22 1.59
N LEU A 119 -4.27 -25.02 1.77
CA LEU A 119 -2.88 -24.63 1.59
C LEU A 119 -2.63 -24.15 0.14
N ILE A 120 -3.07 -24.92 -0.85
CA ILE A 120 -2.88 -24.60 -2.28
C ILE A 120 -3.60 -23.29 -2.63
N LEU A 121 -4.82 -23.08 -2.12
CA LEU A 121 -5.60 -21.87 -2.38
C LEU A 121 -5.03 -20.63 -1.65
N SER A 122 -4.56 -20.78 -0.42
CA SER A 122 -4.04 -19.67 0.38
C SER A 122 -2.64 -19.24 -0.04
N THR A 123 -1.81 -20.14 -0.55
CA THR A 123 -0.40 -19.89 -0.90
C THR A 123 -0.23 -18.73 -1.91
N PRO A 124 -0.96 -18.67 -3.04
CA PRO A 124 -0.84 -17.54 -3.98
C PRO A 124 -1.19 -16.21 -3.32
N VAL A 125 -2.24 -16.17 -2.50
CA VAL A 125 -2.66 -14.96 -1.78
C VAL A 125 -1.59 -14.53 -0.79
N TYR A 126 -1.03 -15.49 -0.03
CA TYR A 126 0.03 -15.24 0.93
C TYR A 126 1.30 -14.71 0.25
N ILE A 127 1.72 -15.30 -0.87
CA ILE A 127 2.89 -14.83 -1.64
C ILE A 127 2.68 -13.39 -2.12
N ILE A 128 1.52 -13.08 -2.68
CA ILE A 128 1.17 -11.73 -3.13
C ILE A 128 1.22 -10.76 -1.95
N GLY A 129 0.63 -11.13 -0.81
CA GLY A 129 0.65 -10.33 0.42
C GLY A 129 2.07 -10.08 0.93
N CYS A 130 2.93 -11.10 0.93
CA CYS A 130 4.34 -10.97 1.30
C CYS A 130 5.09 -9.98 0.42
N PHE A 131 4.89 -10.00 -0.89
CA PHE A 131 5.54 -9.04 -1.79
C PHE A 131 4.97 -7.63 -1.65
N HIS A 132 3.66 -7.51 -1.45
CA HIS A 132 3.00 -6.21 -1.37
C HIS A 132 3.27 -5.52 -0.03
N PHE A 133 2.99 -6.18 1.08
CA PHE A 133 3.15 -5.62 2.42
C PHE A 133 4.54 -5.83 3.02
N GLY A 134 5.22 -6.93 2.69
CA GLY A 134 6.50 -7.30 3.28
C GLY A 134 7.61 -6.31 3.01
N LYS A 135 7.65 -5.72 1.81
CA LYS A 135 8.66 -4.71 1.46
C LYS A 135 8.52 -3.45 2.32
N SER A 136 7.30 -2.93 2.45
CA SER A 136 6.99 -1.76 3.27
C SER A 136 7.19 -2.05 4.77
N ALA A 137 6.75 -3.22 5.23
CA ALA A 137 6.95 -3.68 6.61
C ALA A 137 8.43 -3.74 6.97
N TRP A 138 9.25 -4.34 6.12
CA TRP A 138 10.70 -4.45 6.35
C TRP A 138 11.38 -3.08 6.41
N GLY A 139 11.04 -2.17 5.49
CA GLY A 139 11.55 -0.80 5.49
C GLY A 139 11.18 -0.06 6.77
N SER A 140 9.92 -0.15 7.19
CA SER A 140 9.39 0.51 8.40
C SER A 140 10.04 0.00 9.69
N ILE A 141 10.32 -1.30 9.78
CA ILE A 141 11.03 -1.89 10.92
C ILE A 141 12.47 -1.36 10.99
N LYS A 142 13.18 -1.28 9.87
CA LYS A 142 14.57 -0.78 9.83
C LYS A 142 14.71 0.64 10.37
N VAL A 143 13.76 1.51 10.07
CA VAL A 143 13.77 2.90 10.56
C VAL A 143 13.10 3.06 11.93
N MET A 144 12.71 1.95 12.58
CA MET A 144 12.03 1.90 13.88
C MET A 144 10.73 2.73 13.90
N MET A 145 10.01 2.73 12.79
CA MET A 145 8.71 3.39 12.63
C MET A 145 7.71 2.38 12.03
N PRO A 146 7.27 1.38 12.83
CA PRO A 146 6.35 0.36 12.35
C PRO A 146 5.04 1.00 11.88
N ASN A 147 4.59 0.58 10.70
CA ASN A 147 3.36 0.99 10.07
C ASN A 147 2.31 -0.14 10.09
N MET A 148 1.14 0.12 9.52
CA MET A 148 0.06 -0.86 9.42
C MET A 148 0.49 -2.12 8.66
N ASP A 149 1.37 -2.00 7.66
CA ASP A 149 1.84 -3.12 6.85
C ASP A 149 2.61 -4.16 7.67
N VAL A 150 3.34 -3.70 8.71
CA VAL A 150 4.03 -4.58 9.66
C VAL A 150 3.04 -5.47 10.40
N LEU A 151 1.93 -4.90 10.87
CA LEU A 151 0.91 -5.64 11.60
C LEU A 151 0.21 -6.67 10.69
N ILE A 152 -0.14 -6.27 9.47
CA ILE A 152 -0.75 -7.14 8.46
C ILE A 152 0.19 -8.29 8.11
N PHE A 153 1.46 -7.97 7.84
CA PHE A 153 2.48 -8.96 7.48
C PHE A 153 2.70 -9.98 8.60
N ILE A 154 2.84 -9.54 9.85
CA ILE A 154 3.01 -10.43 11.00
C ILE A 154 1.76 -11.28 11.22
N GLY A 155 0.57 -10.67 11.20
CA GLY A 155 -0.69 -11.39 11.44
C GLY A 155 -0.96 -12.46 10.38
N ALA A 156 -0.85 -12.12 9.10
CA ALA A 156 -1.04 -13.07 8.00
C ALA A 156 0.02 -14.19 8.02
N THR A 157 1.29 -13.84 8.30
CA THR A 157 2.39 -14.81 8.41
C THR A 157 2.16 -15.77 9.58
N ALA A 158 1.79 -15.25 10.75
CA ALA A 158 1.50 -16.07 11.91
C ALA A 158 0.35 -17.05 11.65
N ALA A 159 -0.77 -16.59 11.09
CA ALA A 159 -1.91 -17.43 10.75
C ALA A 159 -1.53 -18.53 9.73
N TYR A 160 -0.79 -18.15 8.68
CA TYR A 160 -0.37 -19.08 7.63
C TYR A 160 0.56 -20.19 8.15
N PHE A 161 1.64 -19.82 8.85
CA PHE A 161 2.58 -20.81 9.40
C PHE A 161 2.01 -21.61 10.56
N TYR A 162 1.15 -21.01 11.39
CA TYR A 162 0.45 -21.74 12.43
C TYR A 162 -0.43 -22.85 11.86
N SER A 163 -1.14 -22.58 10.75
CA SER A 163 -1.95 -23.58 10.06
C SER A 163 -1.10 -24.71 9.48
N ILE A 164 0.04 -24.39 8.88
CA ILE A 164 0.96 -25.42 8.39
C ILE A 164 1.46 -26.29 9.55
N ALA A 165 1.95 -25.67 10.63
CA ALA A 165 2.50 -26.37 11.77
C ALA A 165 1.44 -27.26 12.46
N GLY A 166 0.23 -26.72 12.69
CA GLY A 166 -0.85 -27.42 13.34
C GLY A 166 -1.41 -28.59 12.53
N ALA A 167 -1.70 -28.33 11.24
CA ALA A 167 -2.34 -29.32 10.38
C ALA A 167 -1.41 -30.45 9.94
N PHE A 168 -0.12 -30.18 9.72
CA PHE A 168 0.79 -31.16 9.13
C PHE A 168 1.83 -31.75 10.08
N PHE A 169 2.20 -31.05 11.16
CA PHE A 169 3.29 -31.48 12.05
C PHE A 169 2.85 -31.85 13.47
N LEU A 170 1.95 -31.05 14.08
CA LEU A 170 1.62 -31.20 15.48
C LEU A 170 0.42 -32.16 15.71
N HIS A 171 -0.64 -31.99 14.94
CA HIS A 171 -1.90 -32.70 15.15
C HIS A 171 -2.56 -33.12 13.83
N PRO A 172 -1.99 -34.07 13.06
CA PRO A 172 -2.58 -34.49 11.78
C PRO A 172 -4.00 -35.05 11.93
N ASP A 173 -4.29 -35.77 13.06
CA ASP A 173 -5.60 -36.35 13.33
C ASP A 173 -6.70 -35.33 13.66
N HIS A 174 -6.30 -34.11 14.06
CA HIS A 174 -7.19 -33.01 14.42
C HIS A 174 -6.90 -31.76 13.58
N ALA A 175 -6.44 -31.93 12.35
CA ALA A 175 -6.03 -30.84 11.45
C ALA A 175 -7.08 -29.71 11.33
N HIS A 176 -8.37 -30.06 11.33
CA HIS A 176 -9.47 -29.09 11.19
C HIS A 176 -9.49 -27.99 12.25
N HIS A 177 -9.00 -28.24 13.46
CA HIS A 177 -8.94 -27.23 14.52
C HIS A 177 -7.81 -26.21 14.35
N TYR A 178 -6.89 -26.43 13.43
CA TYR A 178 -5.69 -25.61 13.21
C TYR A 178 -5.69 -24.95 11.84
N LEU A 179 -6.79 -25.03 11.09
CA LEU A 179 -6.92 -24.41 9.77
C LEU A 179 -7.30 -22.94 9.89
N TYR A 180 -6.32 -22.06 9.75
CA TYR A 180 -6.48 -20.61 9.70
C TYR A 180 -5.97 -20.04 8.36
N PHE A 181 -5.95 -20.87 7.31
CA PHE A 181 -5.54 -20.43 5.97
C PHE A 181 -6.49 -19.36 5.41
N GLU A 182 -7.79 -19.50 5.67
CA GLU A 182 -8.80 -18.51 5.32
C GLU A 182 -8.57 -17.19 6.04
N THR A 183 -8.12 -17.22 7.30
CA THR A 183 -7.81 -16.02 8.08
C THR A 183 -6.64 -15.25 7.46
N ALA A 184 -5.55 -15.95 7.11
CA ALA A 184 -4.40 -15.34 6.45
C ALA A 184 -4.78 -14.71 5.10
N ALA A 185 -5.53 -15.43 4.26
CA ALA A 185 -5.99 -14.96 2.97
C ALA A 185 -6.98 -13.78 3.10
N SER A 186 -7.89 -13.85 4.08
CA SER A 186 -8.89 -12.80 4.35
C SER A 186 -8.27 -11.50 4.81
N ILE A 187 -7.29 -11.54 5.71
CA ILE A 187 -6.56 -10.34 6.16
C ILE A 187 -5.95 -9.62 4.95
N ILE A 188 -5.23 -10.34 4.10
CA ILE A 188 -4.58 -9.78 2.92
C ILE A 188 -5.61 -9.18 1.96
N THR A 189 -6.64 -9.96 1.61
CA THR A 189 -7.66 -9.55 0.63
C THR A 189 -8.48 -8.38 1.14
N LEU A 190 -8.86 -8.36 2.43
CA LEU A 190 -9.63 -7.28 3.03
C LEU A 190 -8.84 -5.96 3.04
N VAL A 191 -7.56 -6.02 3.38
CA VAL A 191 -6.72 -4.81 3.38
C VAL A 191 -6.49 -4.30 1.96
N LEU A 192 -6.24 -5.19 0.99
CA LEU A 192 -6.15 -4.78 -0.43
C LEU A 192 -7.47 -4.14 -0.91
N THR A 193 -8.62 -4.65 -0.46
CA THR A 193 -9.93 -4.04 -0.75
C THR A 193 -10.03 -2.64 -0.13
N GLY A 194 -9.59 -2.48 1.11
CA GLY A 194 -9.55 -1.18 1.78
C GLY A 194 -8.68 -0.17 1.04
N ASN A 195 -7.48 -0.55 0.66
CA ASN A 195 -6.56 0.28 -0.12
C ASN A 195 -7.16 0.67 -1.49
N TRP A 196 -7.80 -0.28 -2.17
CA TRP A 196 -8.48 0.01 -3.44
C TRP A 196 -9.62 1.02 -3.29
N ILE A 197 -10.48 0.88 -2.25
CA ILE A 197 -11.56 1.82 -1.94
C ILE A 197 -10.99 3.20 -1.60
N GLU A 198 -9.91 3.27 -0.83
CA GLU A 198 -9.23 4.52 -0.48
C GLU A 198 -8.73 5.23 -1.74
N HIS A 199 -8.03 4.53 -2.64
CA HIS A 199 -7.60 5.09 -3.93
C HIS A 199 -8.77 5.63 -4.75
N LEU A 200 -9.85 4.85 -4.87
CA LEU A 200 -11.04 5.25 -5.62
C LEU A 200 -11.68 6.53 -5.05
N SER A 201 -11.76 6.63 -3.72
CA SER A 201 -12.36 7.77 -3.02
C SER A 201 -11.54 9.04 -3.21
N VAL A 202 -10.22 8.93 -3.08
CA VAL A 202 -9.32 10.08 -3.25
C VAL A 202 -9.28 10.55 -4.70
N GLN A 203 -9.25 9.65 -5.69
CA GLN A 203 -9.32 10.01 -7.11
C GLN A 203 -10.56 10.83 -7.42
N ARG A 204 -11.74 10.41 -6.97
CA ARG A 204 -13.00 11.14 -7.19
C ARG A 204 -12.97 12.53 -6.56
N THR A 205 -12.41 12.67 -5.37
CA THR A 205 -12.32 13.96 -4.68
C THR A 205 -11.34 14.91 -5.38
N THR A 206 -10.19 14.41 -5.79
CA THR A 206 -9.16 15.22 -6.47
C THR A 206 -9.64 15.69 -7.85
N SER A 207 -10.34 14.85 -8.61
CA SER A 207 -10.91 15.22 -9.91
C SER A 207 -11.94 16.34 -9.77
N ALA A 208 -12.82 16.29 -8.77
CA ALA A 208 -13.81 17.33 -8.51
C ALA A 208 -13.17 18.68 -8.16
N ILE A 209 -12.10 18.67 -7.36
CA ILE A 209 -11.34 19.89 -7.03
C ILE A 209 -10.62 20.45 -8.28
N GLY A 210 -10.05 19.57 -9.11
CA GLY A 210 -9.40 19.95 -10.37
C GLY A 210 -10.35 20.63 -11.36
N GLU A 211 -11.58 20.16 -11.50
CA GLU A 211 -12.60 20.80 -12.33
C GLU A 211 -13.00 22.18 -11.82
N LEU A 212 -13.15 22.34 -10.49
CA LEU A 212 -13.43 23.63 -9.87
C LEU A 212 -12.28 24.63 -10.06
N SER A 213 -11.04 24.17 -9.98
CA SER A 213 -9.85 25.01 -10.23
C SER A 213 -9.77 25.50 -11.68
N LYS A 214 -10.18 24.68 -12.67
CA LYS A 214 -10.26 25.07 -14.09
C LYS A 214 -11.30 26.16 -14.34
N LEU A 215 -12.34 26.26 -13.51
CA LEU A 215 -13.37 27.28 -13.61
C LEU A 215 -12.91 28.64 -13.04
N GLN A 216 -11.94 28.67 -12.14
CA GLN A 216 -11.32 29.89 -11.63
C GLN A 216 -10.31 30.44 -12.64
N LYS A 217 -10.79 31.13 -13.68
CA LYS A 217 -9.92 31.91 -14.58
C LYS A 217 -9.32 33.09 -13.81
N THR A 218 -8.08 32.94 -13.36
CA THR A 218 -7.30 34.06 -12.78
C THR A 218 -6.93 35.03 -13.90
N LYS A 219 -7.71 36.11 -14.04
CA LYS A 219 -7.33 37.24 -14.91
C LYS A 219 -6.28 38.09 -14.19
N ALA A 220 -5.03 37.95 -14.55
CA ALA A 220 -3.98 38.88 -14.13
C ALA A 220 -4.09 40.18 -14.99
N LYS A 221 -4.35 41.34 -14.36
CA LYS A 221 -4.19 42.65 -14.99
C LYS A 221 -2.73 43.08 -14.88
N LEU A 222 -2.00 43.03 -15.98
CA LEU A 222 -0.69 43.67 -16.08
C LEU A 222 -0.90 45.19 -16.14
N TYR A 223 -0.46 45.91 -15.11
CA TYR A 223 -0.28 47.34 -15.16
C TYR A 223 1.13 47.62 -15.70
N SER A 224 1.22 48.05 -16.96
CA SER A 224 2.43 48.68 -17.51
C SER A 224 2.53 50.09 -16.95
N ARG A 225 3.67 50.43 -16.38
CA ARG A 225 4.07 51.76 -15.98
C ARG A 225 4.99 52.35 -17.05
#